data_ad917f0d8b07824fcfd4337b35cd1f8d
#
_entry.id   ad917f0d8b07824fcfd4337b35cd1f8d
#
_cell.length_a   1.000
_cell.length_b   1.000
_cell.length_c   1.000
_cell.angle_alpha   90.00
_cell.angle_beta   90.00
_cell.angle_gamma   90.00
#
_symmetry.space_group_name_H-M   'P 1'
#
loop_
_entity.id
_entity.type
_entity.pdbx_description
1 polymer ?
#
loop_
_entity_poly.entity_id
_entity_poly.type
_entity_poly.pdbx_seq_one_letter_code
_entity_poly.pdbx_strand_id
1 'polypeptide(L)'
;GLFVSVAGAQSKPHAHHHAHAHGQGELELSIEKGRIQGMLRVPMESLLGFEHAPKTDAQRTQLAALRKRLEDPSNFLAPPPAAACQLVSSTAESAMFTGTVKGGHSDLAYSFEWNCSKPEQLASLELPVFASHKRLKQLEVSLVVDGRQSSVRRNQKSPSIPLR
;
A
#
# COMPACT_ATOMS: atom_id res chain seq x y z
N GLY A 1 5.39 44.40 37.17
CA GLY A 1 4.92 43.12 36.69
C GLY A 1 5.28 42.97 35.25
N LEU A 2 6.30 42.09 34.90
CA LEU A 2 6.65 41.72 33.54
C LEU A 2 5.78 40.50 33.15
N PHE A 3 4.95 40.63 32.14
CA PHE A 3 4.29 39.51 31.53
C PHE A 3 5.19 38.93 30.44
N VAL A 4 5.68 37.72 30.64
CA VAL A 4 6.38 36.93 29.60
C VAL A 4 5.34 36.17 28.82
N SER A 5 5.08 36.56 27.58
CA SER A 5 4.27 35.78 26.63
C SER A 5 5.11 34.63 26.11
N VAL A 6 4.74 33.41 26.45
CA VAL A 6 5.29 32.20 25.84
C VAL A 6 4.53 31.97 24.52
N ALA A 7 5.19 32.23 23.41
CA ALA A 7 4.68 31.86 22.10
C ALA A 7 4.78 30.35 21.93
N GLY A 8 3.64 29.66 22.01
CA GLY A 8 3.55 28.26 21.69
C GLY A 8 3.78 28.04 20.19
N ALA A 9 4.84 27.37 19.84
CA ALA A 9 5.10 26.92 18.49
C ALA A 9 4.10 25.80 18.16
N GLN A 10 3.07 26.15 17.40
CA GLN A 10 2.18 25.15 16.82
C GLN A 10 2.92 24.51 15.64
N SER A 11 3.33 23.27 15.81
CA SER A 11 3.82 22.46 14.71
C SER A 11 2.64 22.20 13.75
N LYS A 12 2.71 22.80 12.56
CA LYS A 12 1.78 22.50 11.48
C LYS A 12 1.93 21.01 11.12
N PRO A 13 0.82 20.26 10.97
CA PRO A 13 0.92 18.91 10.45
C PRO A 13 1.51 19.00 9.04
N HIS A 14 2.62 18.31 8.83
CA HIS A 14 3.21 18.18 7.49
C HIS A 14 2.19 17.41 6.65
N ALA A 15 1.47 18.12 5.79
CA ALA A 15 0.73 17.49 4.71
C ALA A 15 1.78 16.81 3.83
N HIS A 16 1.80 15.47 3.86
CA HIS A 16 2.61 14.70 2.93
C HIS A 16 2.02 14.91 1.53
N HIS A 17 2.55 15.88 0.80
CA HIS A 17 2.32 15.98 -0.62
C HIS A 17 3.07 14.83 -1.27
N HIS A 18 2.35 13.74 -1.50
CA HIS A 18 2.85 12.67 -2.33
C HIS A 18 2.98 13.20 -3.75
N ALA A 19 4.21 13.53 -4.16
CA ALA A 19 4.49 13.74 -5.56
C ALA A 19 4.11 12.44 -6.28
N HIS A 20 3.13 12.51 -7.18
CA HIS A 20 2.69 11.37 -8.00
C HIS A 20 3.81 11.01 -8.99
N ALA A 21 4.84 10.30 -8.50
CA ALA A 21 5.87 9.75 -9.36
C ALA A 21 5.39 8.42 -9.91
N HIS A 22 5.23 8.34 -11.24
CA HIS A 22 4.88 7.09 -11.90
C HIS A 22 5.87 5.98 -11.57
N GLY A 23 5.37 4.78 -11.33
CA GLY A 23 6.17 3.63 -10.97
C GLY A 23 6.62 3.58 -9.51
N GLN A 24 6.24 4.55 -8.69
CA GLN A 24 6.59 4.61 -7.28
C GLN A 24 5.34 4.57 -6.40
N GLY A 25 5.41 3.80 -5.32
CA GLY A 25 4.34 3.71 -4.34
C GLY A 25 4.88 3.61 -2.93
N GLU A 26 3.96 3.55 -1.98
CA GLU A 26 4.24 3.47 -0.56
C GLU A 26 3.46 2.31 0.05
N LEU A 27 4.09 1.61 0.97
CA LEU A 27 3.47 0.54 1.76
C LEU A 27 3.79 0.78 3.22
N GLU A 28 2.76 0.92 4.04
CA GLU A 28 2.87 0.99 5.49
C GLU A 28 2.41 -0.34 6.07
N LEU A 29 3.24 -0.94 6.92
CA LEU A 29 2.96 -2.23 7.57
C LEU A 29 3.14 -2.12 9.08
N SER A 30 2.18 -2.68 9.80
CA SER A 30 2.27 -2.91 11.23
C SER A 30 2.03 -4.38 11.51
N ILE A 31 2.96 -5.02 12.20
CA ILE A 31 2.90 -6.43 12.54
C ILE A 31 3.10 -6.58 14.04
N GLU A 32 2.11 -7.12 14.72
CA GLU A 32 2.14 -7.37 16.15
C GLU A 32 1.37 -8.64 16.49
N LYS A 33 2.01 -9.58 17.16
CA LYS A 33 1.39 -10.83 17.64
C LYS A 33 0.59 -11.57 16.56
N GLY A 34 1.14 -11.66 15.36
CA GLY A 34 0.48 -12.32 14.23
C GLY A 34 -0.57 -11.50 13.51
N ARG A 35 -0.85 -10.27 13.95
CA ARG A 35 -1.75 -9.37 13.25
C ARG A 35 -0.94 -8.52 12.27
N ILE A 36 -1.29 -8.61 11.00
CA ILE A 36 -0.69 -7.81 9.93
C ILE A 36 -1.72 -6.78 9.50
N GLN A 37 -1.36 -5.51 9.57
CA GLN A 37 -2.13 -4.42 9.00
C GLN A 37 -1.29 -3.70 7.96
N GLY A 38 -1.87 -3.45 6.79
CA GLY A 38 -1.17 -2.79 5.70
C GLY A 38 -2.01 -1.72 5.03
N MET A 39 -1.32 -0.73 4.48
CA MET A 39 -1.86 0.29 3.61
C MET A 39 -0.92 0.46 2.42
N LEU A 40 -1.39 0.12 1.24
CA LEU A 40 -0.68 0.31 -0.02
C LEU A 40 -1.26 1.52 -0.74
N ARG A 41 -0.39 2.47 -1.13
CA ARG A 41 -0.74 3.64 -1.93
C ARG A 41 0.11 3.65 -3.18
N VAL A 42 -0.55 3.57 -4.33
CA VAL A 42 0.13 3.58 -5.63
C VAL A 42 -0.68 4.38 -6.64
N PRO A 43 -0.02 5.08 -7.59
CA PRO A 43 -0.72 5.64 -8.73
C PRO A 43 -1.40 4.55 -9.53
N MET A 44 -2.61 4.78 -10.00
CA MET A 44 -3.33 3.80 -10.83
C MET A 44 -2.59 3.50 -12.13
N GLU A 45 -1.83 4.46 -12.65
CA GLU A 45 -0.96 4.26 -13.82
C GLU A 45 0.03 3.12 -13.61
N SER A 46 0.58 2.96 -12.39
CA SER A 46 1.53 1.89 -12.07
C SER A 46 0.88 0.50 -12.10
N LEU A 47 -0.43 0.41 -12.00
CA LEU A 47 -1.18 -0.85 -12.04
C LEU A 47 -1.84 -1.10 -13.39
N LEU A 48 -2.35 -0.07 -14.05
CA LEU A 48 -3.17 -0.19 -15.27
C LEU A 48 -2.46 0.30 -16.54
N GLY A 49 -1.46 1.18 -16.41
CA GLY A 49 -0.86 1.90 -17.51
C GLY A 49 -1.60 3.20 -17.86
N PHE A 50 -2.65 3.52 -17.15
CA PHE A 50 -3.39 4.78 -17.24
C PHE A 50 -3.98 5.13 -15.87
N GLU A 51 -4.27 6.41 -15.63
CA GLU A 51 -4.84 6.90 -14.36
C GLU A 51 -5.99 7.88 -14.55
N HIS A 52 -6.34 8.20 -15.82
CA HIS A 52 -7.56 8.90 -16.18
C HIS A 52 -8.77 7.96 -16.13
N ALA A 53 -9.98 8.50 -16.14
CA ALA A 53 -11.19 7.68 -16.26
C ALA A 53 -11.11 6.80 -17.52
N PRO A 54 -11.54 5.52 -17.46
CA PRO A 54 -11.48 4.63 -18.63
C PRO A 54 -12.25 5.23 -19.80
N LYS A 55 -11.62 5.21 -21.00
CA LYS A 55 -12.18 5.79 -22.23
C LYS A 55 -12.59 4.73 -23.26
N THR A 56 -12.05 3.52 -23.15
CA THR A 56 -12.27 2.42 -24.09
C THR A 56 -12.82 1.20 -23.38
N ASP A 57 -13.42 0.28 -24.14
CA ASP A 57 -13.88 -1.00 -23.59
C ASP A 57 -12.72 -1.82 -23.03
N ALA A 58 -11.56 -1.79 -23.68
CA ALA A 58 -10.38 -2.46 -23.18
C ALA A 58 -9.94 -1.89 -21.83
N GLN A 59 -9.95 -0.57 -21.65
CA GLN A 59 -9.60 0.06 -20.38
C GLN A 59 -10.63 -0.26 -19.29
N ARG A 60 -11.92 -0.28 -19.62
CA ARG A 60 -12.97 -0.71 -18.67
C ARG A 60 -12.79 -2.15 -18.23
N THR A 61 -12.42 -3.03 -19.16
CA THR A 61 -12.13 -4.44 -18.85
C THR A 61 -10.90 -4.58 -17.95
N GLN A 62 -9.84 -3.81 -18.22
CA GLN A 62 -8.64 -3.82 -17.39
C GLN A 62 -8.95 -3.33 -15.95
N LEU A 63 -9.75 -2.27 -15.81
CA LEU A 63 -10.17 -1.79 -14.50
C LEU A 63 -10.99 -2.84 -13.74
N ALA A 64 -11.93 -3.49 -14.42
CA ALA A 64 -12.73 -4.55 -13.82
C ALA A 64 -11.86 -5.74 -13.37
N ALA A 65 -10.86 -6.11 -14.17
CA ALA A 65 -9.93 -7.18 -13.82
C ALA A 65 -9.07 -6.81 -12.60
N LEU A 66 -8.62 -5.55 -12.50
CA LEU A 66 -7.91 -5.07 -11.31
C LEU A 66 -8.79 -5.13 -10.07
N ARG A 67 -10.03 -4.67 -10.17
CA ARG A 67 -10.97 -4.70 -9.04
C ARG A 67 -11.21 -6.13 -8.55
N LYS A 68 -11.26 -7.08 -9.46
CA LYS A 68 -11.38 -8.50 -9.14
C LYS A 68 -10.17 -9.02 -8.37
N ARG A 69 -8.96 -8.65 -8.81
CA ARG A 69 -7.72 -9.02 -8.13
C ARG A 69 -7.60 -8.38 -6.74
N LEU A 70 -8.15 -7.18 -6.55
CA LEU A 70 -8.17 -6.49 -5.26
C LEU A 70 -9.08 -7.15 -4.21
N GLU A 71 -9.92 -8.09 -4.60
CA GLU A 71 -10.72 -8.88 -3.66
C GLU A 71 -9.84 -9.80 -2.79
N ASP A 72 -8.65 -10.15 -3.28
CA ASP A 72 -7.68 -10.97 -2.55
C ASP A 72 -6.35 -10.21 -2.40
N PRO A 73 -6.08 -9.62 -1.22
CA PRO A 73 -4.84 -8.89 -0.97
C PRO A 73 -3.57 -9.72 -1.16
N SER A 74 -3.62 -11.04 -1.09
CA SER A 74 -2.44 -11.89 -1.33
C SER A 74 -1.93 -11.82 -2.78
N ASN A 75 -2.72 -11.28 -3.71
CA ASN A 75 -2.25 -10.94 -5.05
C ASN A 75 -1.23 -9.79 -5.06
N PHE A 76 -1.15 -9.01 -3.98
CA PHE A 76 -0.30 -7.83 -3.87
C PHE A 76 0.78 -7.98 -2.80
N LEU A 77 0.41 -8.51 -1.65
CA LEU A 77 1.30 -8.81 -0.54
C LEU A 77 0.90 -10.16 0.06
N ALA A 78 1.82 -11.11 0.11
CA ALA A 78 1.50 -12.47 0.53
C ALA A 78 2.28 -12.88 1.78
N PRO A 79 1.58 -13.16 2.90
CA PRO A 79 2.19 -13.84 4.03
C PRO A 79 2.58 -15.28 3.66
N PRO A 80 3.63 -15.85 4.31
CA PRO A 80 3.99 -17.23 4.04
C PRO A 80 2.89 -18.20 4.49
N PRO A 81 2.58 -19.23 3.72
CA PRO A 81 1.56 -20.22 4.09
C PRO A 81 1.78 -20.84 5.47
N ALA A 82 3.05 -21.03 5.86
CA ALA A 82 3.41 -21.60 7.16
C ALA A 82 2.91 -20.76 8.36
N ALA A 83 2.71 -19.46 8.17
CA ALA A 83 2.19 -18.57 9.23
C ALA A 83 0.70 -18.75 9.49
N ALA A 84 -0.01 -19.46 8.61
CA ALA A 84 -1.45 -19.74 8.72
C ALA A 84 -2.27 -18.45 8.91
N CYS A 85 -2.12 -17.51 7.99
CA CYS A 85 -2.79 -16.22 8.03
C CYS A 85 -4.18 -16.28 7.38
N GLN A 86 -5.15 -15.67 8.04
CA GLN A 86 -6.51 -15.51 7.53
C GLN A 86 -6.80 -14.04 7.32
N LEU A 87 -7.40 -13.71 6.17
CA LEU A 87 -7.82 -12.36 5.87
C LEU A 87 -8.99 -11.96 6.79
N VAL A 88 -8.84 -10.83 7.48
CA VAL A 88 -9.88 -10.23 8.33
C VAL A 88 -10.71 -9.24 7.53
N SER A 89 -10.04 -8.34 6.80
CA SER A 89 -10.70 -7.29 6.03
C SER A 89 -9.78 -6.75 4.95
N SER A 90 -10.38 -6.18 3.91
CA SER A 90 -9.69 -5.37 2.92
C SER A 90 -10.62 -4.31 2.35
N THR A 91 -10.06 -3.16 2.01
CA THR A 91 -10.79 -2.04 1.41
C THR A 91 -9.90 -1.40 0.35
N ALA A 92 -10.40 -1.33 -0.87
CA ALA A 92 -9.72 -0.65 -1.97
C ALA A 92 -10.51 0.59 -2.37
N GLU A 93 -9.86 1.74 -2.38
CA GLU A 93 -10.46 3.03 -2.72
C GLU A 93 -9.68 3.70 -3.84
N SER A 94 -10.40 4.24 -4.80
CA SER A 94 -9.87 5.06 -5.88
C SER A 94 -10.99 5.90 -6.50
N ALA A 95 -10.65 7.09 -6.95
CA ALA A 95 -11.57 7.91 -7.75
C ALA A 95 -12.03 7.21 -9.03
N MET A 96 -11.23 6.26 -9.56
CA MET A 96 -11.64 5.44 -10.71
C MET A 96 -12.84 4.54 -10.40
N PHE A 97 -12.96 4.07 -9.15
CA PHE A 97 -14.06 3.17 -8.76
C PHE A 97 -15.39 3.91 -8.58
N THR A 98 -15.32 5.19 -8.26
CA THR A 98 -16.49 6.05 -8.01
C THR A 98 -16.83 6.98 -9.18
N GLY A 99 -16.02 6.94 -10.25
CA GLY A 99 -16.22 7.84 -11.41
C GLY A 99 -15.92 9.31 -11.12
N THR A 100 -15.06 9.60 -10.14
CA THR A 100 -14.76 10.95 -9.67
C THR A 100 -13.34 11.41 -9.99
N VAL A 101 -12.70 10.84 -11.00
CA VAL A 101 -11.34 11.23 -11.41
C VAL A 101 -11.32 12.67 -11.86
N LYS A 102 -10.41 13.46 -11.28
CA LYS A 102 -10.18 14.87 -11.61
C LYS A 102 -8.73 15.08 -12.04
N GLY A 103 -8.52 15.96 -13.06
CA GLY A 103 -7.17 16.29 -13.51
C GLY A 103 -6.43 15.14 -14.20
N GLY A 104 -7.12 14.06 -14.56
CA GLY A 104 -6.54 12.93 -15.28
C GLY A 104 -5.63 12.04 -14.41
N HIS A 105 -5.58 12.23 -13.10
CA HIS A 105 -4.76 11.46 -12.16
C HIS A 105 -5.63 10.80 -11.10
N SER A 106 -5.27 9.58 -10.73
CA SER A 106 -5.91 8.85 -9.63
C SER A 106 -4.94 7.86 -8.99
N ASP A 107 -5.14 7.65 -7.71
CA ASP A 107 -4.37 6.71 -6.91
C ASP A 107 -5.27 5.57 -6.42
N LEU A 108 -4.63 4.47 -6.05
CA LEU A 108 -5.22 3.43 -5.23
C LEU A 108 -4.78 3.63 -3.79
N ALA A 109 -5.74 3.59 -2.86
CA ALA A 109 -5.49 3.43 -1.43
C ALA A 109 -6.09 2.08 -1.01
N TYR A 110 -5.24 1.15 -0.61
CA TYR A 110 -5.61 -0.24 -0.36
C TYR A 110 -5.20 -0.67 1.03
N SER A 111 -6.21 -0.88 1.90
CA SER A 111 -6.01 -1.31 3.29
C SER A 111 -6.36 -2.78 3.42
N PHE A 112 -5.61 -3.50 4.25
CA PHE A 112 -5.88 -4.92 4.51
C PHE A 112 -5.37 -5.34 5.89
N GLU A 113 -5.97 -6.41 6.41
CA GLU A 113 -5.58 -6.99 7.68
C GLU A 113 -5.66 -8.51 7.62
N TRP A 114 -4.62 -9.17 8.14
CA TRP A 114 -4.62 -10.62 8.39
C TRP A 114 -4.38 -10.92 9.86
N ASN A 115 -4.92 -12.06 10.30
CA ASN A 115 -4.54 -12.71 11.55
C ASN A 115 -3.81 -14.01 11.23
N CYS A 116 -2.59 -14.16 11.76
CA CYS A 116 -1.77 -15.35 11.56
C CYS A 116 -1.73 -16.16 12.83
N SER A 117 -2.17 -17.42 12.79
CA SER A 117 -2.21 -18.29 13.97
C SER A 117 -0.84 -18.83 14.37
N LYS A 118 0.16 -18.74 13.47
CA LYS A 118 1.55 -19.14 13.70
C LYS A 118 2.50 -17.96 13.45
N PRO A 119 2.48 -16.93 14.31
CA PRO A 119 3.29 -15.73 14.09
C PRO A 119 4.79 -16.00 14.11
N GLU A 120 5.24 -17.07 14.75
CA GLU A 120 6.65 -17.51 14.74
C GLU A 120 7.13 -17.89 13.34
N GLN A 121 6.23 -18.17 12.41
CA GLN A 121 6.53 -18.48 11.01
C GLN A 121 6.54 -17.24 10.10
N LEU A 122 6.28 -16.05 10.63
CA LEU A 122 6.36 -14.80 9.88
C LEU A 122 7.81 -14.32 9.80
N ALA A 123 8.59 -14.90 8.91
CA ALA A 123 9.97 -14.48 8.66
C ALA A 123 10.09 -13.39 7.60
N SER A 124 9.17 -13.39 6.64
CA SER A 124 9.15 -12.44 5.53
C SER A 124 7.73 -12.32 4.95
N LEU A 125 7.51 -11.27 4.17
CA LEU A 125 6.33 -11.09 3.32
C LEU A 125 6.79 -10.99 1.87
N GLU A 126 6.08 -11.65 0.96
CA GLU A 126 6.33 -11.54 -0.48
C GLU A 126 5.50 -10.41 -1.09
N LEU A 127 5.98 -9.82 -2.19
CA LEU A 127 5.30 -8.75 -2.94
C LEU A 127 5.01 -9.20 -4.38
N PRO A 128 3.97 -10.04 -4.60
CA PRO A 128 3.61 -10.49 -5.94
C PRO A 128 3.21 -9.35 -6.88
N VAL A 129 2.85 -8.20 -6.32
CA VAL A 129 2.47 -7.00 -7.10
C VAL A 129 3.53 -6.63 -8.13
N PHE A 130 4.82 -6.82 -7.83
CA PHE A 130 5.90 -6.50 -8.77
C PHE A 130 5.91 -7.41 -10.01
N ALA A 131 5.64 -8.69 -9.83
CA ALA A 131 5.58 -9.64 -10.94
C ALA A 131 4.36 -9.40 -11.83
N SER A 132 3.24 -9.02 -11.23
CA SER A 132 1.97 -8.81 -11.92
C SER A 132 1.85 -7.43 -12.57
N HIS A 133 2.54 -6.43 -12.02
CA HIS A 133 2.46 -5.02 -12.45
C HIS A 133 3.86 -4.46 -12.72
N LYS A 134 4.36 -4.69 -13.93
CA LYS A 134 5.73 -4.31 -14.33
C LYS A 134 5.98 -2.80 -14.34
N ARG A 135 4.92 -2.00 -14.42
CA ARG A 135 5.04 -0.53 -14.32
C ARG A 135 5.32 -0.04 -12.91
N LEU A 136 4.98 -0.82 -11.89
CA LEU A 136 5.39 -0.53 -10.52
C LEU A 136 6.87 -0.89 -10.38
N LYS A 137 7.72 0.12 -10.18
CA LYS A 137 9.18 -0.03 -10.13
C LYS A 137 9.69 -0.12 -8.72
N GLN A 138 9.01 0.54 -7.77
CA GLN A 138 9.53 0.70 -6.43
C GLN A 138 8.41 0.92 -5.42
N LEU A 139 8.58 0.36 -4.23
CA LEU A 139 7.80 0.68 -3.03
C LEU A 139 8.73 1.15 -1.92
N GLU A 140 8.41 2.29 -1.31
CA GLU A 140 8.93 2.68 -0.02
C GLU A 140 8.10 1.98 1.05
N VAL A 141 8.74 1.11 1.82
CA VAL A 141 8.07 0.31 2.84
C VAL A 141 8.43 0.82 4.23
N SER A 142 7.43 1.25 4.97
CA SER A 142 7.56 1.63 6.38
C SER A 142 7.02 0.49 7.23
N LEU A 143 7.82 -0.01 8.18
CA LEU A 143 7.54 -1.18 8.98
C LEU A 143 7.51 -0.84 10.46
N VAL A 144 6.53 -1.37 11.18
CA VAL A 144 6.57 -1.51 12.63
C VAL A 144 6.35 -3.00 12.93
N VAL A 145 7.36 -3.66 13.45
CA VAL A 145 7.30 -5.09 13.80
C VAL A 145 7.59 -5.23 15.29
N ASP A 146 6.59 -5.65 16.06
CA ASP A 146 6.66 -5.77 17.52
C ASP A 146 7.27 -4.52 18.18
N GLY A 147 6.80 -3.34 17.76
CA GLY A 147 7.22 -2.05 18.28
C GLY A 147 8.51 -1.48 17.67
N ARG A 148 9.23 -2.21 16.84
CA ARG A 148 10.45 -1.74 16.17
C ARG A 148 10.13 -1.12 14.81
N GLN A 149 10.52 0.12 14.62
CA GLN A 149 10.33 0.84 13.37
C GLN A 149 11.52 0.65 12.44
N SER A 150 11.25 0.46 11.18
CA SER A 150 12.25 0.41 10.11
C SER A 150 11.63 0.83 8.79
N SER A 151 12.48 1.07 7.80
CA SER A 151 12.04 1.32 6.43
C SER A 151 12.97 0.62 5.45
N VAL A 152 12.41 0.20 4.33
CA VAL A 152 13.15 -0.48 3.28
C VAL A 152 12.52 -0.15 1.92
N ARG A 153 13.36 -0.07 0.90
CA ARG A 153 12.91 0.11 -0.47
C ARG A 153 12.88 -1.24 -1.17
N ARG A 154 11.74 -1.57 -1.79
CA ARG A 154 11.57 -2.83 -2.52
C ARG A 154 11.27 -2.57 -3.98
N ASN A 155 11.65 -3.53 -4.82
CA ASN A 155 11.49 -3.45 -6.26
C ASN A 155 11.37 -4.86 -6.87
N GLN A 156 11.30 -4.94 -8.20
CA GLN A 156 11.15 -6.22 -8.90
C GLN A 156 12.29 -7.20 -8.68
N LYS A 157 13.50 -6.70 -8.38
CA LYS A 157 14.66 -7.54 -8.08
C LYS A 157 14.72 -7.98 -6.62
N SER A 158 14.03 -7.28 -5.75
CA SER A 158 13.97 -7.54 -4.31
C SER A 158 12.50 -7.48 -3.85
N PRO A 159 11.68 -8.48 -4.22
CA PRO A 159 10.23 -8.44 -3.98
C PRO A 159 9.82 -9.06 -2.64
N SER A 160 10.74 -9.16 -1.70
CA SER A 160 10.50 -9.76 -0.38
C SER A 160 10.83 -8.75 0.71
N ILE A 161 10.02 -8.73 1.78
CA ILE A 161 10.23 -7.89 2.95
C ILE A 161 10.64 -8.79 4.11
N PRO A 162 11.91 -8.78 4.54
CA PRO A 162 12.31 -9.53 5.73
C PRO A 162 11.73 -8.89 6.99
N LEU A 163 11.23 -9.72 7.91
CA LEU A 163 10.61 -9.30 9.17
C LEU A 163 11.50 -9.58 10.38
N ARG A 164 12.62 -10.25 10.16
CA ARG A 164 13.60 -10.65 11.20
C ARG A 164 15.01 -10.39 10.72
#